data_a805c3baeb416c32867bf400531ab953
#
_entry.id   a805c3baeb416c32867bf400531ab953
#
_cell.length_a   1.000
_cell.length_b   1.000
_cell.length_c   1.000
_cell.angle_alpha   90.00
_cell.angle_beta   90.00
_cell.angle_gamma   90.00
#
_symmetry.space_group_name_H-M   'P 1'
#
loop_
_entity.id
_entity.type
_entity.pdbx_description
1 polymer ?
#
loop_
_entity_poly.entity_id
_entity_poly.type
_entity_poly.pdbx_seq_one_letter_code
_entity_poly.pdbx_strand_id
1 'polypeptide(L)'
;MGDPASVAPGVTDAGATLDVHEPDLCFAVTVTRNGTDWTVNSLKSCFSRIDDTIEAVQRLGSENPTFAMLCVDDEYFIIVRPTPSRVHLLLSDATMAVDDNLASSVLDVMGAQTPEMTEEELDRLDPWAEGDLSILADLGLSEQVMSVICDDSELWASEQLLRIAAELGFESELSAAADLDLD
;
A
#
# COMPACT_ATOMS: atom_id res chain seq x y z
N MET A 1 6.55 -2.03 52.72
CA MET A 1 6.34 -2.36 52.30
C MET A 1 5.84 -2.26 51.28
N GLY A 2 5.88 -2.08 50.70
CA GLY A 2 5.42 -1.91 49.80
C GLY A 2 4.97 -2.01 48.96
N ASP A 3 4.79 -2.06 48.42
CA ASP A 3 4.41 -2.23 47.56
C ASP A 3 4.07 -2.00 46.67
N PRO A 4 3.94 -2.05 46.22
CA PRO A 4 3.65 -2.03 45.34
C PRO A 4 3.34 -1.81 44.43
N ALA A 5 3.28 -1.76 44.17
CA ALA A 5 2.96 -1.57 43.46
C ALA A 5 2.74 -1.62 42.55
N SER A 6 2.97 -1.72 42.39
CA SER A 6 2.77 -1.84 41.59
C SER A 6 2.16 -2.01 40.83
N VAL A 7 2.01 -2.32 40.56
CA VAL A 7 1.28 -2.58 39.99
C VAL A 7 0.81 -2.17 39.03
N ALA A 8 0.46 -1.84 39.04
CA ALA A 8 -0.22 -1.25 38.21
C ALA A 8 -0.05 -1.19 36.92
N PRO A 9 0.75 -1.09 36.72
CA PRO A 9 1.03 -0.86 35.54
C PRO A 9 0.48 -1.64 34.58
N GLY A 10 0.85 -2.65 34.59
CA GLY A 10 0.51 -3.47 33.56
C GLY A 10 -0.84 -3.35 33.09
N VAL A 11 -1.53 -3.06 33.97
CA VAL A 11 -2.84 -2.97 33.69
C VAL A 11 -3.17 -2.13 32.57
N THR A 12 -2.57 -1.08 32.50
CA THR A 12 -2.91 -0.23 31.45
C THR A 12 -2.78 -0.84 30.14
N ASP A 13 -1.94 -1.72 30.00
CA ASP A 13 -1.75 -2.34 28.75
C ASP A 13 -2.95 -3.03 28.25
N ALA A 14 -3.72 -3.50 29.11
CA ALA A 14 -4.90 -4.21 28.70
C ALA A 14 -5.73 -3.43 27.76
N GLY A 15 -5.75 -2.16 27.92
CA GLY A 15 -6.54 -1.34 27.03
C GLY A 15 -6.05 -1.37 25.64
N ALA A 16 -4.78 -1.43 25.48
CA ALA A 16 -4.22 -1.41 24.16
C ALA A 16 -4.57 -2.65 23.36
N THR A 17 -4.78 -3.73 24.03
CA THR A 17 -5.07 -4.97 23.33
C THR A 17 -6.40 -4.98 22.62
N LEU A 18 -7.25 -4.03 22.94
CA LEU A 18 -8.56 -3.98 22.30
C LEU A 18 -8.51 -3.33 20.95
N ASP A 19 -7.42 -2.71 20.66
CA ASP A 19 -7.28 -2.02 19.41
C ASP A 19 -6.97 -3.02 18.31
N VAL A 20 -7.88 -3.16 17.37
CA VAL A 20 -7.75 -4.13 16.29
C VAL A 20 -7.02 -3.58 15.09
N HIS A 21 -6.84 -2.28 15.05
CA HIS A 21 -6.15 -1.66 13.94
C HIS A 21 -4.67 -1.46 14.28
N GLU A 22 -3.81 -1.81 13.37
CA GLU A 22 -2.38 -1.58 13.52
C GLU A 22 -1.95 -0.42 12.64
N PRO A 23 -1.85 0.80 13.21
CA PRO A 23 -1.48 1.97 12.40
C PRO A 23 -0.07 1.91 11.84
N ASP A 24 0.75 1.01 12.37
CA ASP A 24 2.12 0.87 11.90
C ASP A 24 2.27 -0.27 10.90
N LEU A 25 1.16 -0.79 10.37
CA LEU A 25 1.24 -1.90 9.41
C LEU A 25 1.86 -1.43 8.10
N CYS A 26 3.07 -1.86 7.86
CA CYS A 26 3.79 -1.57 6.63
C CYS A 26 4.28 -2.86 6.02
N PHE A 27 4.07 -3.03 4.71
CA PHE A 27 4.67 -4.14 3.99
C PHE A 27 4.87 -3.77 2.53
N ALA A 28 5.76 -4.48 1.88
CA ALA A 28 5.96 -4.36 0.45
C ALA A 28 6.12 -5.77 -0.12
N VAL A 29 5.52 -5.99 -1.26
CA VAL A 29 5.62 -7.27 -1.96
C VAL A 29 5.83 -7.02 -3.44
N THR A 30 6.46 -8.00 -4.12
CA THR A 30 6.49 -8.04 -5.57
C THR A 30 5.54 -9.14 -6.01
N VAL A 31 4.79 -8.87 -7.07
CA VAL A 31 3.80 -9.80 -7.61
C VAL A 31 4.14 -10.06 -9.06
N THR A 32 4.28 -11.35 -9.41
CA THR A 32 4.59 -11.76 -10.78
C THR A 32 3.53 -12.75 -11.25
N ARG A 33 3.01 -12.54 -12.44
CA ARG A 33 2.06 -13.47 -13.04
C ARG A 33 2.78 -14.44 -13.94
N ASN A 34 2.68 -15.74 -13.63
CA ASN A 34 3.33 -16.80 -14.38
C ASN A 34 2.27 -17.65 -15.08
N GLY A 35 1.80 -17.19 -16.24
CA GLY A 35 0.69 -17.86 -16.93
C GLY A 35 -0.62 -17.64 -16.17
N THR A 36 -1.13 -18.68 -15.55
CA THR A 36 -2.32 -18.60 -14.71
C THR A 36 -1.99 -18.51 -13.23
N ASP A 37 -0.74 -18.69 -12.89
CA ASP A 37 -0.30 -18.69 -11.49
C ASP A 37 0.28 -17.35 -11.09
N TRP A 38 0.29 -17.10 -9.79
CA TRP A 38 0.84 -15.88 -9.23
C TRP A 38 1.92 -16.20 -8.23
N THR A 39 3.01 -15.42 -8.26
CA THR A 39 4.08 -15.51 -7.28
C THR A 39 4.15 -14.17 -6.54
N VAL A 40 4.04 -14.21 -5.23
CA VAL A 40 4.11 -13.00 -4.40
C VAL A 40 5.25 -13.20 -3.42
N ASN A 41 6.20 -12.28 -3.44
CA ASN A 41 7.36 -12.32 -2.55
C ASN A 41 7.44 -11.07 -1.71
N SER A 42 7.79 -11.24 -0.44
CA SER A 42 8.03 -10.10 0.43
C SER A 42 9.24 -9.32 -0.08
N LEU A 43 9.10 -8.01 -0.16
CA LEU A 43 10.16 -7.12 -0.57
C LEU A 43 10.67 -6.37 0.65
N LYS A 44 11.94 -6.56 0.96
CA LYS A 44 12.56 -5.83 2.05
C LYS A 44 12.97 -4.47 1.52
N SER A 45 12.01 -3.59 1.49
CA SER A 45 12.21 -2.26 0.95
C SER A 45 12.30 -1.25 2.03
N CYS A 46 12.95 -0.19 1.73
CA CYS A 46 12.90 0.96 2.55
C CYS A 46 11.74 1.83 2.07
N PHE A 47 11.05 2.38 3.01
CA PHE A 47 9.90 3.22 2.74
C PHE A 47 10.29 4.71 2.77
N SER A 48 11.44 5.03 2.21
CA SER A 48 11.88 6.42 2.18
C SER A 48 11.59 7.10 0.85
N ARG A 49 11.83 6.40 -0.26
CA ARG A 49 11.55 6.92 -1.60
C ARG A 49 11.12 5.81 -2.52
N ILE A 50 10.18 6.14 -3.41
CA ILE A 50 9.66 5.16 -4.35
C ILE A 50 10.71 4.71 -5.37
N ASP A 51 11.73 5.51 -5.59
CA ASP A 51 12.82 5.16 -6.51
C ASP A 51 13.46 3.82 -6.15
N ASP A 52 13.63 3.55 -4.87
CA ASP A 52 14.23 2.30 -4.40
C ASP A 52 13.38 1.09 -4.77
N THR A 53 12.06 1.23 -4.65
CA THR A 53 11.13 0.16 -5.03
C THR A 53 11.14 -0.05 -6.53
N ILE A 54 11.17 1.02 -7.30
CA ILE A 54 11.23 0.94 -8.77
C ILE A 54 12.46 0.15 -9.19
N GLU A 55 13.62 0.47 -8.62
CA GLU A 55 14.85 -0.25 -8.92
C GLU A 55 14.78 -1.71 -8.52
N ALA A 56 14.20 -2.00 -7.36
CA ALA A 56 14.09 -3.36 -6.87
C ALA A 56 13.27 -4.22 -7.84
N VAL A 57 12.15 -3.69 -8.34
CA VAL A 57 11.31 -4.41 -9.31
C VAL A 57 12.05 -4.59 -10.64
N GLN A 58 12.75 -3.55 -11.08
CA GLN A 58 13.52 -3.61 -12.33
C GLN A 58 14.65 -4.65 -12.27
N ARG A 59 15.27 -4.81 -11.11
CA ARG A 59 16.34 -5.78 -10.91
C ARG A 59 15.87 -7.22 -11.02
N LEU A 60 14.58 -7.47 -10.82
CA LEU A 60 14.04 -8.83 -10.97
C LEU A 60 14.16 -9.32 -12.40
N GLY A 61 14.17 -8.40 -13.37
CA GLY A 61 14.40 -8.73 -14.77
C GLY A 61 13.44 -9.77 -15.33
N SER A 62 12.24 -9.85 -14.79
CA SER A 62 11.27 -10.85 -15.23
C SER A 62 10.68 -10.51 -16.59
N GLU A 63 10.53 -11.52 -17.44
CA GLU A 63 9.85 -11.36 -18.70
C GLU A 63 8.33 -11.38 -18.52
N ASN A 64 7.88 -11.85 -17.36
CA ASN A 64 6.46 -11.91 -17.03
C ASN A 64 6.01 -10.60 -16.39
N PRO A 65 4.74 -10.27 -16.48
CA PRO A 65 4.22 -9.05 -15.82
C PRO A 65 4.55 -9.07 -14.33
N THR A 66 5.22 -8.03 -13.86
CA THR A 66 5.65 -7.91 -12.48
C THR A 66 5.38 -6.49 -11.98
N PHE A 67 4.87 -6.39 -10.78
CA PHE A 67 4.63 -5.11 -10.13
C PHE A 67 4.86 -5.24 -8.62
N ALA A 68 4.95 -4.11 -7.94
CA ALA A 68 5.07 -4.08 -6.49
C ALA A 68 3.85 -3.45 -5.88
N MET A 69 3.51 -3.88 -4.68
CA MET A 69 2.45 -3.28 -3.86
C MET A 69 3.06 -2.92 -2.52
N LEU A 70 2.84 -1.69 -2.09
CA LEU A 70 3.30 -1.20 -0.79
C LEU A 70 2.11 -0.74 0.02
N CYS A 71 2.07 -1.14 1.28
CA CYS A 71 1.09 -0.64 2.25
C CYS A 71 1.86 0.16 3.27
N VAL A 72 1.45 1.39 3.53
CA VAL A 72 2.16 2.29 4.43
C VAL A 72 1.24 2.69 5.57
N ASP A 73 1.59 2.27 6.78
CA ASP A 73 0.86 2.56 8.02
C ASP A 73 -0.63 2.19 7.95
N ASP A 74 -0.96 1.28 7.03
CA ASP A 74 -2.33 0.89 6.72
C ASP A 74 -3.24 2.08 6.35
N GLU A 75 -2.65 3.20 6.01
CA GLU A 75 -3.38 4.40 5.63
C GLU A 75 -3.50 4.58 4.13
N TYR A 76 -2.47 4.18 3.39
CA TYR A 76 -2.51 4.27 1.93
C TYR A 76 -1.65 3.18 1.31
N PHE A 77 -1.85 2.97 0.01
CA PHE A 77 -1.03 1.99 -0.73
C PHE A 77 -0.48 2.61 -2.01
N ILE A 78 0.56 1.97 -2.52
CA ILE A 78 1.19 2.35 -3.79
C ILE A 78 1.32 1.09 -4.64
N ILE A 79 1.03 1.20 -5.93
CA ILE A 79 1.34 0.14 -6.89
C ILE A 79 2.39 0.69 -7.85
N VAL A 80 3.45 -0.10 -8.06
CA VAL A 80 4.58 0.29 -8.91
C VAL A 80 4.75 -0.76 -9.98
N ARG A 81 4.64 -0.36 -11.24
CA ARG A 81 4.80 -1.30 -12.36
C ARG A 81 5.73 -0.73 -13.41
N PRO A 82 7.03 -1.04 -13.33
CA PRO A 82 7.97 -0.63 -14.38
C PRO A 82 7.72 -1.46 -15.65
N THR A 83 7.75 -0.80 -16.79
CA THR A 83 7.72 -1.45 -18.10
C THR A 83 8.92 -0.96 -18.89
N PRO A 84 9.27 -1.59 -20.02
CA PRO A 84 10.41 -1.12 -20.80
C PRO A 84 10.27 0.33 -21.27
N SER A 85 9.06 0.81 -21.45
CA SER A 85 8.82 2.17 -21.94
C SER A 85 8.73 3.22 -20.84
N ARG A 86 8.23 2.84 -19.68
CA ARG A 86 8.04 3.80 -18.58
C ARG A 86 7.68 3.08 -17.28
N VAL A 87 7.60 3.86 -16.20
CA VAL A 87 7.16 3.34 -14.91
C VAL A 87 5.72 3.79 -14.70
N HIS A 88 4.84 2.84 -14.46
CA HIS A 88 3.45 3.13 -14.08
C HIS A 88 3.36 3.16 -12.57
N LEU A 89 2.66 4.14 -12.04
CA LEU A 89 2.49 4.33 -10.60
C LEU A 89 1.04 4.63 -10.27
N LEU A 90 0.59 4.14 -9.13
CA LEU A 90 -0.71 4.49 -8.57
C LEU A 90 -0.53 4.74 -7.08
N LEU A 91 -0.95 5.92 -6.63
CA LEU A 91 -0.96 6.30 -5.21
C LEU A 91 -2.43 6.38 -4.80
N SER A 92 -2.82 5.60 -3.81
CA SER A 92 -4.24 5.51 -3.43
C SER A 92 -4.79 6.77 -2.77
N ASP A 93 -3.91 7.55 -2.16
CA ASP A 93 -4.32 8.78 -1.47
C ASP A 93 -3.25 9.86 -1.67
N ALA A 94 -3.51 10.78 -2.56
CA ALA A 94 -2.58 11.87 -2.88
C ALA A 94 -2.44 12.89 -1.74
N THR A 95 -3.43 12.95 -0.83
CA THR A 95 -3.34 13.87 0.31
C THR A 95 -2.20 13.51 1.25
N MET A 96 -1.80 12.25 1.26
CA MET A 96 -0.69 11.80 2.12
C MET A 96 0.64 12.42 1.72
N ALA A 97 0.78 12.86 0.47
CA ALA A 97 2.02 13.46 0.00
C ALA A 97 2.36 14.79 0.68
N VAL A 98 1.39 15.40 1.33
CA VAL A 98 1.63 16.68 2.03
C VAL A 98 2.64 16.48 3.17
N ASP A 99 2.51 15.39 3.91
CA ASP A 99 3.37 15.14 5.08
C ASP A 99 4.25 13.91 4.98
N ASP A 100 4.08 13.11 3.94
CA ASP A 100 4.81 11.84 3.82
C ASP A 100 5.78 11.89 2.63
N ASN A 101 7.06 11.69 2.94
CA ASN A 101 8.12 11.74 1.92
C ASN A 101 8.00 10.65 0.86
N LEU A 102 7.56 9.46 1.23
CA LEU A 102 7.40 8.38 0.27
C LEU A 102 6.28 8.72 -0.72
N ALA A 103 5.13 9.15 -0.22
CA ALA A 103 4.01 9.55 -1.07
C ALA A 103 4.40 10.72 -1.96
N SER A 104 5.11 11.70 -1.39
CA SER A 104 5.61 12.84 -2.16
C SER A 104 6.55 12.39 -3.28
N SER A 105 7.42 11.42 -3.02
CA SER A 105 8.33 10.90 -4.03
C SER A 105 7.60 10.22 -5.19
N VAL A 106 6.45 9.61 -4.91
CA VAL A 106 5.62 9.02 -5.97
C VAL A 106 5.12 10.11 -6.91
N LEU A 107 4.62 11.21 -6.35
CA LEU A 107 4.15 12.32 -7.17
C LEU A 107 5.28 12.94 -7.98
N ASP A 108 6.48 13.04 -7.39
CA ASP A 108 7.65 13.57 -8.10
C ASP A 108 7.98 12.72 -9.34
N VAL A 109 7.98 11.40 -9.18
CA VAL A 109 8.28 10.50 -10.31
C VAL A 109 7.20 10.59 -11.38
N MET A 110 5.94 10.77 -10.98
CA MET A 110 4.84 10.94 -11.93
C MET A 110 4.84 12.30 -12.61
N GLY A 111 5.61 13.26 -12.09
CA GLY A 111 5.56 14.63 -12.58
C GLY A 111 4.32 15.39 -12.11
N ALA A 112 3.68 14.90 -11.06
CA ALA A 112 2.52 15.54 -10.47
C ALA A 112 2.95 16.44 -9.31
N GLN A 113 2.14 17.43 -9.02
CA GLN A 113 2.45 18.36 -7.92
C GLN A 113 1.88 17.87 -6.60
N THR A 114 2.66 18.02 -5.54
CA THR A 114 2.17 17.77 -4.20
C THR A 114 1.14 18.86 -3.86
N PRO A 115 -0.01 18.47 -3.31
CA PRO A 115 -1.03 19.45 -2.92
C PRO A 115 -0.47 20.42 -1.87
N GLU A 116 -0.74 21.70 -2.07
CA GLU A 116 -0.36 22.73 -1.10
C GLU A 116 -1.57 23.02 -0.24
N MET A 117 -1.66 22.36 0.89
CA MET A 117 -2.83 22.46 1.76
C MET A 117 -2.43 22.51 3.23
N THR A 118 -3.24 23.19 4.01
CA THR A 118 -3.07 23.18 5.47
C THR A 118 -3.74 21.93 6.02
N GLU A 119 -3.40 21.57 7.25
CA GLU A 119 -4.01 20.42 7.91
C GLU A 119 -5.53 20.55 7.96
N GLU A 120 -6.02 21.77 8.21
CA GLU A 120 -7.47 22.02 8.25
C GLU A 120 -8.14 21.76 6.92
N GLU A 121 -7.47 22.09 5.84
CA GLU A 121 -7.99 21.85 4.50
C GLU A 121 -8.00 20.36 4.19
N LEU A 122 -6.96 19.65 4.60
CA LEU A 122 -6.88 18.21 4.41
C LEU A 122 -7.98 17.46 5.13
N ASP A 123 -8.28 17.88 6.36
CA ASP A 123 -9.31 17.25 7.18
C ASP A 123 -10.71 17.34 6.56
N ARG A 124 -10.91 18.30 5.67
CA ARG A 124 -12.20 18.53 5.03
C ARG A 124 -12.34 17.86 3.67
N LEU A 125 -11.25 17.30 3.17
CA LEU A 125 -11.25 16.69 1.85
C LEU A 125 -11.32 15.18 1.94
N ASP A 126 -12.03 14.60 1.00
CA ASP A 126 -11.98 13.16 0.82
C ASP A 126 -10.67 12.82 0.09
N PRO A 127 -10.01 11.73 0.45
CA PRO A 127 -8.81 11.30 -0.25
C PRO A 127 -9.12 10.99 -1.72
N TRP A 128 -8.12 11.18 -2.57
CA TRP A 128 -8.27 10.82 -3.98
C TRP A 128 -7.01 10.10 -4.46
N ALA A 129 -7.20 9.17 -5.39
CA ALA A 129 -6.09 8.45 -5.99
C ALA A 129 -5.44 9.31 -7.08
N GLU A 130 -4.11 9.18 -7.20
CA GLU A 130 -3.37 9.86 -8.25
C GLU A 130 -2.54 8.83 -9.01
N GLY A 131 -2.53 8.92 -10.32
CA GLY A 131 -1.74 8.05 -11.16
C GLY A 131 -2.57 7.21 -12.11
N ASP A 132 -2.05 6.03 -12.46
CA ASP A 132 -2.65 5.18 -13.48
C ASP A 132 -3.62 4.17 -12.88
N LEU A 133 -4.90 4.46 -12.91
CA LEU A 133 -5.92 3.54 -12.42
C LEU A 133 -6.04 2.29 -13.28
N SER A 134 -5.54 2.34 -14.53
CA SER A 134 -5.54 1.18 -15.42
C SER A 134 -4.28 0.33 -15.30
N ILE A 135 -3.49 0.58 -14.27
CA ILE A 135 -2.16 -0.05 -14.08
C ILE A 135 -2.20 -1.58 -14.14
N LEU A 136 -3.29 -2.21 -13.76
CA LEU A 136 -3.48 -3.67 -13.78
C LEU A 136 -4.59 -4.11 -14.74
N ALA A 137 -5.04 -3.23 -15.63
CA ALA A 137 -6.17 -3.54 -16.52
C ALA A 137 -5.88 -4.72 -17.45
N ASP A 138 -4.66 -4.83 -17.96
CA ASP A 138 -4.27 -5.94 -18.82
C ASP A 138 -4.17 -7.26 -18.07
N LEU A 139 -4.10 -7.23 -16.76
CA LEU A 139 -4.05 -8.42 -15.92
C LEU A 139 -5.43 -8.85 -15.44
N GLY A 140 -6.45 -8.02 -15.67
CA GLY A 140 -7.83 -8.38 -15.34
C GLY A 140 -8.55 -7.44 -14.38
N LEU A 141 -7.89 -6.37 -13.92
CA LEU A 141 -8.52 -5.41 -13.03
C LEU A 141 -8.77 -4.10 -13.77
N SER A 142 -10.02 -3.86 -14.15
CA SER A 142 -10.36 -2.68 -14.93
C SER A 142 -10.15 -1.38 -14.14
N GLU A 143 -10.00 -0.29 -14.87
CA GLU A 143 -9.88 1.04 -14.30
C GLU A 143 -11.06 1.37 -13.39
N GLN A 144 -12.27 0.98 -13.79
CA GLN A 144 -13.47 1.24 -13.02
C GLN A 144 -13.44 0.51 -11.67
N VAL A 145 -13.03 -0.74 -11.67
CA VAL A 145 -12.94 -1.52 -10.42
C VAL A 145 -11.86 -0.95 -9.52
N MET A 146 -10.70 -0.58 -10.10
CA MET A 146 -9.63 0.03 -9.33
C MET A 146 -10.10 1.33 -8.68
N SER A 147 -10.84 2.16 -9.43
CA SER A 147 -11.37 3.42 -8.91
C SER A 147 -12.31 3.17 -7.72
N VAL A 148 -13.20 2.19 -7.84
CA VAL A 148 -14.13 1.86 -6.77
C VAL A 148 -13.37 1.42 -5.51
N ILE A 149 -12.33 0.62 -5.67
CA ILE A 149 -11.53 0.16 -4.53
C ILE A 149 -10.82 1.34 -3.86
N CYS A 150 -10.21 2.22 -4.65
CA CYS A 150 -9.51 3.39 -4.11
C CYS A 150 -10.46 4.35 -3.40
N ASP A 151 -11.70 4.47 -3.88
CA ASP A 151 -12.67 5.38 -3.31
C ASP A 151 -13.37 4.84 -2.06
N ASP A 152 -13.15 3.57 -1.74
CA ASP A 152 -13.80 2.95 -0.59
C ASP A 152 -13.09 3.35 0.70
N SER A 153 -13.55 4.41 1.31
CA SER A 153 -12.96 4.96 2.52
C SER A 153 -13.25 4.15 3.79
N GLU A 154 -14.07 3.12 3.68
CA GLU A 154 -14.35 2.25 4.81
C GLU A 154 -13.31 1.14 4.96
N LEU A 155 -12.50 0.93 3.93
CA LEU A 155 -11.46 -0.08 3.93
C LEU A 155 -10.11 0.51 4.30
N TRP A 156 -9.35 -0.23 5.10
CA TRP A 156 -7.95 0.10 5.34
C TRP A 156 -7.14 -0.22 4.08
N ALA A 157 -5.96 0.35 3.97
CA ALA A 157 -5.11 0.13 2.80
C ALA A 157 -4.79 -1.35 2.56
N SER A 158 -4.52 -2.10 3.62
CA SER A 158 -4.28 -3.55 3.51
C SER A 158 -5.51 -4.28 2.96
N GLU A 159 -6.69 -3.87 3.38
CA GLU A 159 -7.94 -4.47 2.90
C GLU A 159 -8.20 -4.13 1.44
N GLN A 160 -7.87 -2.91 1.04
CA GLN A 160 -7.96 -2.50 -0.36
C GLN A 160 -7.02 -3.35 -1.23
N LEU A 161 -5.79 -3.57 -0.78
CA LEU A 161 -4.83 -4.41 -1.50
C LEU A 161 -5.28 -5.87 -1.57
N LEU A 162 -5.84 -6.40 -0.48
CA LEU A 162 -6.40 -7.75 -0.49
C LEU A 162 -7.56 -7.86 -1.48
N ARG A 163 -8.38 -6.83 -1.58
CA ARG A 163 -9.48 -6.82 -2.53
C ARG A 163 -8.98 -6.80 -3.97
N ILE A 164 -7.94 -6.03 -4.25
CA ILE A 164 -7.27 -6.05 -5.56
C ILE A 164 -6.76 -7.46 -5.86
N ALA A 165 -6.11 -8.07 -4.89
CA ALA A 165 -5.57 -9.43 -5.04
C ALA A 165 -6.68 -10.45 -5.28
N ALA A 166 -7.80 -10.32 -4.58
CA ALA A 166 -8.94 -11.22 -4.74
C ALA A 166 -9.53 -11.11 -6.15
N GLU A 167 -9.65 -9.90 -6.67
CA GLU A 167 -10.16 -9.68 -8.02
C GLU A 167 -9.26 -10.32 -9.09
N LEU A 168 -7.96 -10.35 -8.84
CA LEU A 168 -6.99 -10.92 -9.78
C LEU A 168 -6.69 -12.39 -9.52
N GLY A 169 -6.96 -12.89 -8.32
CA GLY A 169 -6.79 -14.30 -7.98
C GLY A 169 -5.53 -14.65 -7.22
N PHE A 170 -4.90 -13.69 -6.52
CA PHE A 170 -3.71 -13.98 -5.70
C PHE A 170 -3.85 -13.55 -4.24
N GLU A 171 -5.07 -13.50 -3.75
CA GLU A 171 -5.34 -13.09 -2.36
C GLU A 171 -4.59 -13.95 -1.33
N SER A 172 -4.60 -15.26 -1.51
CA SER A 172 -3.91 -16.17 -0.59
C SER A 172 -2.41 -15.97 -0.61
N GLU A 173 -1.84 -15.75 -1.79
CA GLU A 173 -0.42 -15.51 -1.96
C GLU A 173 0.00 -14.19 -1.31
N LEU A 174 -0.82 -13.15 -1.46
CA LEU A 174 -0.56 -11.86 -0.83
C LEU A 174 -0.64 -11.98 0.68
N SER A 175 -1.68 -12.63 1.18
CA SER A 175 -1.86 -12.82 2.61
C SER A 175 -0.66 -13.54 3.22
N ALA A 176 -0.17 -14.59 2.58
CA ALA A 176 0.97 -15.33 3.06
C ALA A 176 2.26 -14.50 3.04
N ALA A 177 2.50 -13.77 1.97
CA ALA A 177 3.72 -12.98 1.81
C ALA A 177 3.77 -11.77 2.74
N ALA A 178 2.63 -11.16 3.02
CA ALA A 178 2.53 -9.98 3.86
C ALA A 178 2.12 -10.29 5.31
N ASP A 179 1.91 -11.57 5.61
CA ASP A 179 1.48 -12.03 6.94
C ASP A 179 0.18 -11.34 7.37
N LEU A 180 -0.80 -11.35 6.48
CA LEU A 180 -2.12 -10.79 6.73
C LEU A 180 -3.13 -11.91 6.99
N ASP A 181 -4.09 -11.64 7.86
CA ASP A 181 -5.17 -12.58 8.11
C ASP A 181 -6.28 -12.43 7.08
N LEU A 182 -6.77 -13.55 6.61
CA LEU A 182 -7.94 -13.57 5.73
C LEU A 182 -9.14 -14.04 6.55
N ASP A 183 -10.08 -13.19 6.75
CA ASP A 183 -11.31 -13.54 7.48
C ASP A 183 -12.47 -13.85 6.55
#